data_36b34aa9977b21fb4a0e7caef99cf534
#
_entry.id   36b34aa9977b21fb4a0e7caef99cf534
#
_cell.length_a   1.000
_cell.length_b   1.000
_cell.length_c   1.000
_cell.angle_alpha   90.00
_cell.angle_beta   90.00
_cell.angle_gamma   90.00
#
_symmetry.space_group_name_H-M   'P 1'
#
loop_
_entity.id
_entity.type
_entity.pdbx_description
1 polymer ?
#
loop_
_entity_poly.entity_id
_entity_poly.type
_entity_poly.pdbx_seq_one_letter_code
_entity_poly.pdbx_strand_id
1 'polypeptide(L)'
;MEDWISKKSITVDYLQHHYSVDNLIPESWGNEKMTEVIKKEIPNNPDTKKPADWTEARQFNLMLQTQLGVIEDASAKAYLRPETCQSLFTNFKNLTNTTRVRIPFGMAQIGKAFRNEITPGQFLYRTREFEQMEIEYFVENNLEKSQEYFTMRKELSMKFRQEVVQLRPENLRFREHEKDELSFYSAGTFDVEYNYPR
;
A
#
# COMPACT_ATOMS: atom_id res chain seq x y z
N MET A 1 13.59 -0.56 0.21
CA MET A 1 14.72 -0.33 1.13
C MET A 1 14.49 -1.08 2.44
N GLU A 2 13.35 -0.91 3.11
CA GLU A 2 12.98 -1.66 4.32
C GLU A 2 13.05 -3.17 4.15
N ASP A 3 12.51 -3.72 3.07
CA ASP A 3 12.59 -5.15 2.73
C ASP A 3 14.02 -5.66 2.60
N TRP A 4 14.95 -4.80 2.24
CA TRP A 4 16.34 -5.16 2.05
C TRP A 4 17.11 -5.12 3.36
N ILE A 5 16.80 -4.15 4.22
CA ILE A 5 17.33 -4.04 5.57
C ILE A 5 16.88 -5.25 6.40
N SER A 6 15.59 -5.60 6.35
CA SER A 6 15.04 -6.76 7.05
C SER A 6 15.64 -8.10 6.58
N LYS A 7 15.85 -8.28 5.27
CA LYS A 7 16.47 -9.50 4.70
C LYS A 7 17.92 -9.70 5.10
N LYS A 8 18.67 -8.67 5.49
CA LYS A 8 20.04 -8.77 5.99
C LYS A 8 20.16 -8.86 7.51
N SER A 9 19.04 -8.92 8.24
CA SER A 9 19.06 -8.88 9.70
C SER A 9 19.71 -7.62 10.27
N ILE A 10 19.65 -6.50 9.53
CA ILE A 10 20.05 -5.20 10.04
C ILE A 10 18.89 -4.72 10.89
N THR A 11 19.04 -4.84 12.20
CA THR A 11 18.01 -4.46 13.16
C THR A 11 18.04 -2.95 13.40
N VAL A 12 16.94 -2.46 13.90
CA VAL A 12 16.79 -1.09 14.41
C VAL A 12 17.89 -0.77 15.44
N ASP A 13 18.16 -1.69 16.35
CA ASP A 13 19.22 -1.57 17.36
C ASP A 13 20.62 -1.47 16.74
N TYR A 14 20.91 -2.22 15.68
CA TYR A 14 22.16 -2.11 14.94
C TYR A 14 22.37 -0.73 14.34
N LEU A 15 21.32 -0.17 13.73
CA LEU A 15 21.37 1.17 13.14
C LEU A 15 21.51 2.25 14.21
N GLN A 16 20.86 2.13 15.37
CA GLN A 16 21.01 3.04 16.52
C GLN A 16 22.44 3.07 17.00
N HIS A 17 23.01 1.89 17.21
CA HIS A 17 24.34 1.76 17.79
C HIS A 17 25.44 2.29 16.86
N HIS A 18 25.30 2.06 15.54
CA HIS A 18 26.34 2.40 14.57
C HIS A 18 26.23 3.81 13.98
N TYR A 19 25.03 4.40 13.98
CA TYR A 19 24.79 5.67 13.28
C TYR A 19 24.30 6.80 14.18
N SER A 20 24.20 6.58 15.49
CA SER A 20 23.75 7.59 16.48
C SER A 20 22.50 8.35 16.02
N VAL A 21 21.49 7.61 15.59
CA VAL A 21 20.25 8.19 15.04
C VAL A 21 19.16 8.13 16.10
N ASP A 22 18.68 9.28 16.52
CA ASP A 22 17.63 9.41 17.54
C ASP A 22 16.25 8.97 17.02
N ASN A 23 16.05 8.95 15.70
CA ASN A 23 14.85 8.47 15.01
C ASN A 23 15.22 7.41 13.97
N LEU A 24 14.76 6.19 14.21
CA LEU A 24 15.13 4.99 13.47
C LEU A 24 14.23 4.62 12.30
N ILE A 25 13.39 5.52 11.89
CA ILE A 25 12.58 5.31 10.70
C ILE A 25 13.43 5.77 9.51
N PRO A 26 13.82 4.85 8.57
CA PRO A 26 14.58 5.22 7.39
C PRO A 26 13.96 6.39 6.60
N GLU A 27 12.65 6.51 6.67
CA GLU A 27 11.87 7.61 6.08
C GLU A 27 12.22 8.99 6.67
N SER A 28 12.74 9.05 7.89
CA SER A 28 13.19 10.30 8.53
C SER A 28 14.61 10.71 8.09
N TRP A 29 15.33 9.84 7.40
CA TRP A 29 16.68 10.13 6.95
C TRP A 29 16.67 10.97 5.67
N GLY A 30 17.55 11.97 5.62
CA GLY A 30 17.84 12.67 4.37
C GLY A 30 18.53 11.77 3.35
N ASN A 31 18.47 12.14 2.07
CA ASN A 31 19.06 11.38 0.96
C ASN A 31 20.56 11.09 1.17
N GLU A 32 21.30 12.01 1.73
CA GLU A 32 22.73 11.85 2.02
C GLU A 32 22.98 10.73 3.01
N LYS A 33 22.25 10.72 4.13
CA LYS A 33 22.36 9.69 5.16
C LYS A 33 21.98 8.31 4.63
N MET A 34 20.89 8.22 3.86
CA MET A 34 20.49 6.99 3.19
C MET A 34 21.57 6.48 2.24
N THR A 35 22.17 7.37 1.46
CA THR A 35 23.25 7.02 0.53
C THR A 35 24.48 6.48 1.25
N GLU A 36 24.89 7.14 2.34
CA GLU A 36 26.02 6.71 3.17
C GLU A 36 25.80 5.29 3.73
N VAL A 37 24.62 5.06 4.32
CA VAL A 37 24.28 3.76 4.91
C VAL A 37 24.24 2.67 3.83
N ILE A 38 23.62 2.92 2.67
CA ILE A 38 23.59 1.96 1.57
C ILE A 38 25.00 1.60 1.10
N LYS A 39 25.85 2.57 0.86
CA LYS A 39 27.24 2.34 0.41
C LYS A 39 28.03 1.50 1.39
N LYS A 40 27.83 1.74 2.70
CA LYS A 40 28.55 1.04 3.75
C LYS A 40 28.03 -0.38 3.98
N GLU A 41 26.72 -0.56 4.09
CA GLU A 41 26.13 -1.85 4.46
C GLU A 41 25.89 -2.78 3.27
N ILE A 42 25.81 -2.22 2.06
CA ILE A 42 25.54 -2.96 0.83
C ILE A 42 26.61 -2.64 -0.22
N PRO A 43 27.88 -2.99 0.03
CA PRO A 43 28.98 -2.67 -0.90
C PRO A 43 28.87 -3.40 -2.24
N ASN A 44 28.13 -4.50 -2.29
CA ASN A 44 27.95 -5.29 -3.51
C ASN A 44 26.51 -5.28 -3.98
N ASN A 45 26.31 -5.28 -5.29
CA ASN A 45 25.00 -5.42 -5.90
C ASN A 45 24.36 -6.77 -5.47
N PRO A 46 23.11 -6.73 -4.94
CA PRO A 46 22.44 -7.93 -4.41
C PRO A 46 22.25 -9.04 -5.45
N ASP A 47 22.02 -8.67 -6.70
CA ASP A 47 21.73 -9.62 -7.78
C ASP A 47 23.02 -10.15 -8.41
N THR A 48 23.94 -9.26 -8.78
CA THR A 48 25.16 -9.63 -9.50
C THR A 48 26.32 -10.03 -8.58
N LYS A 49 26.23 -9.75 -7.27
CA LYS A 49 27.28 -9.95 -6.25
C LYS A 49 28.60 -9.21 -6.50
N LYS A 50 28.66 -8.39 -7.54
CA LYS A 50 29.83 -7.56 -7.86
C LYS A 50 29.82 -6.26 -7.05
N PRO A 51 30.97 -5.59 -6.88
CA PRO A 51 30.99 -4.26 -6.29
C PRO A 51 29.97 -3.34 -6.96
N ALA A 52 29.21 -2.62 -6.15
CA ALA A 52 28.15 -1.75 -6.64
C ALA A 52 28.62 -0.29 -6.60
N ASP A 53 28.41 0.41 -7.70
CA ASP A 53 28.50 1.87 -7.75
C ASP A 53 27.11 2.45 -7.47
N TRP A 54 26.84 2.77 -6.20
CA TRP A 54 25.56 3.30 -5.78
C TRP A 54 25.46 4.79 -6.09
N THR A 55 24.45 5.16 -6.85
CA THR A 55 24.07 6.57 -7.02
C THR A 55 23.53 7.16 -5.72
N GLU A 56 23.38 8.45 -5.65
CA GLU A 56 22.71 9.10 -4.54
C GLU A 56 21.25 8.62 -4.42
N ALA A 57 20.78 8.43 -3.18
CA ALA A 57 19.38 8.17 -2.92
C ALA A 57 18.54 9.36 -3.40
N ARG A 58 17.44 9.08 -4.05
CA ARG A 58 16.52 10.10 -4.56
C ARG A 58 15.11 9.81 -4.08
N GLN A 59 14.41 10.86 -3.71
CA GLN A 59 13.01 10.73 -3.36
C GLN A 59 12.22 10.32 -4.61
N PHE A 60 11.44 9.27 -4.47
CA PHE A 60 10.62 8.74 -5.53
C PHE A 60 9.16 9.20 -5.36
N ASN A 61 8.55 9.68 -6.43
CA ASN A 61 7.15 10.06 -6.42
C ASN A 61 6.29 8.87 -6.85
N LEU A 62 5.51 8.32 -5.91
CA LEU A 62 4.60 7.21 -6.16
C LEU A 62 3.46 7.56 -7.12
N MET A 63 3.04 8.83 -7.17
CA MET A 63 1.97 9.27 -8.04
C MET A 63 2.49 9.59 -9.44
N LEU A 64 1.78 9.11 -10.45
CA LEU A 64 2.01 9.51 -11.83
C LEU A 64 1.61 10.96 -12.03
N GLN A 65 2.55 11.76 -12.52
CA GLN A 65 2.30 13.14 -12.90
C GLN A 65 1.86 13.23 -14.35
N THR A 66 0.95 14.15 -14.63
CA THR A 66 0.57 14.57 -15.97
C THR A 66 0.50 16.07 -16.01
N GLN A 67 0.43 16.62 -17.21
CA GLN A 67 0.31 18.05 -17.43
C GLN A 67 -1.04 18.38 -18.02
N LEU A 68 -1.71 19.38 -17.45
CA LEU A 68 -2.97 19.89 -17.96
C LEU A 68 -2.72 21.11 -18.84
N GLY A 69 -3.45 21.18 -19.95
CA GLY A 69 -3.36 22.33 -20.86
C GLY A 69 -2.27 22.18 -21.95
N VAL A 70 -2.19 23.19 -22.80
CA VAL A 70 -1.35 23.20 -24.01
C VAL A 70 0.03 23.79 -23.74
N ILE A 71 0.17 24.57 -22.66
CA ILE A 71 1.43 25.23 -22.28
C ILE A 71 2.02 24.53 -21.06
N GLU A 72 3.31 24.25 -21.14
CA GLU A 72 4.06 23.68 -20.03
C GLU A 72 4.29 24.75 -18.94
N ASP A 73 3.48 24.70 -17.89
CA ASP A 73 3.62 25.53 -16.70
C ASP A 73 3.67 24.65 -15.44
N ALA A 74 4.46 25.07 -14.47
CA ALA A 74 4.54 24.38 -13.17
C ALA A 74 3.19 24.32 -12.45
N SER A 75 2.31 25.30 -12.66
CA SER A 75 0.94 25.34 -12.14
C SER A 75 -0.01 24.36 -12.81
N ALA A 76 0.34 23.85 -13.99
CA ALA A 76 -0.47 22.93 -14.77
C ALA A 76 -0.22 21.44 -14.44
N LYS A 77 0.57 21.15 -13.43
CA LYS A 77 0.83 19.77 -12.99
C LYS A 77 -0.40 19.17 -12.31
N ALA A 78 -0.77 17.97 -12.74
CA ALA A 78 -1.79 17.15 -12.09
C ALA A 78 -1.24 15.76 -11.77
N TYR A 79 -1.86 15.09 -10.83
CA TYR A 79 -1.51 13.74 -10.44
C TYR A 79 -2.66 12.81 -10.73
N LEU A 80 -2.35 11.65 -11.32
CA LEU A 80 -3.32 10.59 -11.46
C LEU A 80 -3.48 9.88 -10.13
N ARG A 81 -4.70 9.48 -9.80
CA ARG A 81 -5.01 8.84 -8.51
C ARG A 81 -4.31 7.49 -8.36
N PRO A 82 -3.63 7.22 -7.24
CA PRO A 82 -2.96 5.94 -7.00
C PRO A 82 -3.91 4.84 -6.49
N GLU A 83 -5.13 5.22 -6.08
CA GLU A 83 -6.18 4.37 -5.57
C GLU A 83 -7.54 5.04 -5.70
N THR A 84 -8.63 4.31 -5.49
CA THR A 84 -9.98 4.81 -5.68
C THR A 84 -10.68 5.25 -4.39
N CYS A 85 -10.15 4.90 -3.21
CA CYS A 85 -10.78 5.14 -1.92
C CYS A 85 -11.00 6.62 -1.59
N GLN A 86 -10.06 7.52 -1.92
CA GLN A 86 -10.17 8.94 -1.56
C GLN A 86 -11.42 9.59 -2.12
N SER A 87 -11.84 9.19 -3.32
CA SER A 87 -13.06 9.74 -3.91
C SER A 87 -14.34 9.28 -3.18
N LEU A 88 -14.32 8.11 -2.54
CA LEU A 88 -15.41 7.65 -1.68
C LEU A 88 -15.52 8.51 -0.42
N PHE A 89 -14.40 8.77 0.24
CA PHE A 89 -14.38 9.63 1.44
C PHE A 89 -14.78 11.07 1.13
N THR A 90 -14.29 11.67 0.07
CA THR A 90 -14.64 13.04 -0.31
C THR A 90 -16.11 13.19 -0.67
N ASN A 91 -16.73 12.17 -1.25
CA ASN A 91 -18.15 12.16 -1.61
C ASN A 91 -19.08 11.71 -0.49
N PHE A 92 -18.59 11.23 0.63
CA PHE A 92 -19.39 10.71 1.74
C PHE A 92 -20.46 11.71 2.20
N LYS A 93 -20.06 12.94 2.50
CA LYS A 93 -20.99 13.99 2.97
C LYS A 93 -22.04 14.36 1.92
N ASN A 94 -21.63 14.45 0.67
CA ASN A 94 -22.53 14.74 -0.44
C ASN A 94 -23.59 13.64 -0.59
N LEU A 95 -23.14 12.38 -0.59
CA LEU A 95 -24.03 11.23 -0.70
C LEU A 95 -25.03 11.15 0.45
N THR A 96 -24.58 11.31 1.69
CA THR A 96 -25.45 11.25 2.87
C THR A 96 -26.51 12.35 2.86
N ASN A 97 -26.17 13.53 2.34
CA ASN A 97 -27.12 14.66 2.24
C ASN A 97 -28.15 14.47 1.12
N THR A 98 -27.75 13.86 -0.01
CA THR A 98 -28.60 13.76 -1.20
C THR A 98 -29.48 12.51 -1.22
N THR A 99 -28.96 11.38 -0.71
CA THR A 99 -29.64 10.08 -0.78
C THR A 99 -30.35 9.67 0.52
N ARG A 100 -30.16 10.41 1.60
CA ARG A 100 -30.73 10.13 2.94
C ARG A 100 -30.33 8.75 3.51
N VAL A 101 -29.22 8.17 3.05
CA VAL A 101 -28.68 6.93 3.64
C VAL A 101 -28.24 7.16 5.07
N ARG A 102 -28.32 6.15 5.89
CA ARG A 102 -27.88 6.15 7.29
C ARG A 102 -26.83 5.07 7.52
N ILE A 103 -25.91 5.32 8.42
CA ILE A 103 -24.94 4.35 8.90
C ILE A 103 -25.69 3.18 9.59
N PRO A 104 -25.35 1.90 9.33
CA PRO A 104 -24.24 1.45 8.48
C PRO A 104 -24.60 1.38 6.99
N PHE A 105 -23.69 1.79 6.12
CA PHE A 105 -23.83 1.60 4.67
C PHE A 105 -22.46 1.50 3.98
N GLY A 106 -22.43 0.92 2.79
CA GLY A 106 -21.24 0.81 1.97
C GLY A 106 -21.28 1.69 0.73
N MET A 107 -20.14 2.23 0.36
CA MET A 107 -19.89 2.86 -0.94
C MET A 107 -18.90 2.02 -1.71
N ALA A 108 -19.19 1.71 -2.96
CA ALA A 108 -18.30 0.96 -3.83
C ALA A 108 -17.90 1.81 -5.04
N GLN A 109 -16.67 1.64 -5.49
CA GLN A 109 -16.16 2.25 -6.70
C GLN A 109 -15.34 1.23 -7.48
N ILE A 110 -15.54 1.22 -8.80
CA ILE A 110 -14.69 0.51 -9.75
C ILE A 110 -14.10 1.56 -10.68
N GLY A 111 -12.79 1.50 -10.92
CA GLY A 111 -12.15 2.46 -11.80
C GLY A 111 -10.65 2.26 -11.93
N LYS A 112 -10.06 3.08 -12.78
CA LYS A 112 -8.62 3.10 -13.01
C LYS A 112 -7.89 3.72 -11.82
N ALA A 113 -6.77 3.09 -11.46
CA ALA A 113 -5.77 3.62 -10.54
C ALA A 113 -4.39 3.58 -11.20
N PHE A 114 -3.50 4.46 -10.75
CA PHE A 114 -2.21 4.69 -11.40
C PHE A 114 -1.11 4.78 -10.35
N ARG A 115 -0.10 3.93 -10.47
CA ARG A 115 1.07 3.97 -9.60
C ARG A 115 2.33 4.11 -10.45
N ASN A 116 3.21 5.00 -10.08
CA ASN A 116 4.45 5.22 -10.80
C ASN A 116 5.48 4.13 -10.43
N GLU A 117 5.24 2.90 -10.86
CA GLU A 117 6.13 1.78 -10.57
C GLU A 117 7.51 2.01 -11.21
N ILE A 118 8.57 1.85 -10.40
CA ILE A 118 9.96 1.96 -10.88
C ILE A 118 10.25 0.84 -11.89
N THR A 119 9.85 -0.38 -11.57
CA THR A 119 10.07 -1.56 -12.39
C THR A 119 8.75 -2.28 -12.63
N PRO A 120 7.96 -1.88 -13.62
CA PRO A 120 6.82 -2.67 -14.05
C PRO A 120 7.28 -4.06 -14.49
N GLY A 121 6.47 -5.07 -14.27
CA GLY A 121 6.86 -6.43 -14.62
C GLY A 121 5.86 -7.49 -14.21
N GLN A 122 6.26 -8.75 -14.38
CA GLN A 122 5.46 -9.91 -14.03
C GLN A 122 4.05 -9.90 -14.67
N PHE A 123 4.01 -9.59 -15.96
CA PHE A 123 2.79 -9.53 -16.75
C PHE A 123 1.79 -8.50 -16.17
N LEU A 124 0.67 -8.92 -15.59
CA LEU A 124 -0.36 -8.04 -15.03
C LEU A 124 -0.18 -7.75 -13.54
N TYR A 125 0.76 -8.38 -12.86
CA TYR A 125 0.90 -8.26 -11.40
C TYR A 125 1.50 -6.93 -10.94
N ARG A 126 2.27 -6.25 -11.81
CA ARG A 126 2.85 -4.95 -11.50
C ARG A 126 2.85 -4.04 -12.72
N THR A 127 1.77 -3.29 -12.88
CA THR A 127 1.55 -2.35 -13.98
C THR A 127 1.37 -0.93 -13.43
N ARG A 128 1.66 0.08 -14.26
CA ARG A 128 1.46 1.48 -13.88
C ARG A 128 0.01 1.92 -13.94
N GLU A 129 -0.79 1.25 -14.74
CA GLU A 129 -2.23 1.46 -14.87
C GLU A 129 -2.95 0.14 -14.61
N PHE A 130 -3.95 0.15 -13.74
CA PHE A 130 -4.73 -1.03 -13.41
C PHE A 130 -6.15 -0.63 -13.01
N GLU A 131 -7.05 -1.58 -13.01
CA GLU A 131 -8.39 -1.40 -12.47
C GLU A 131 -8.44 -1.86 -11.01
N GLN A 132 -9.14 -1.09 -10.20
CA GLN A 132 -9.34 -1.37 -8.79
C GLN A 132 -10.82 -1.28 -8.46
N MET A 133 -11.28 -2.20 -7.63
CA MET A 133 -12.60 -2.14 -7.00
C MET A 133 -12.40 -2.03 -5.49
N GLU A 134 -13.00 -0.99 -4.91
CA GLU A 134 -12.97 -0.75 -3.48
C GLU A 134 -14.37 -0.59 -2.92
N ILE A 135 -14.56 -1.03 -1.69
CA ILE A 135 -15.80 -0.89 -0.93
C ILE A 135 -15.45 -0.32 0.44
N GLU A 136 -15.88 0.91 0.68
CA GLU A 136 -15.77 1.56 1.99
C GLU A 136 -17.09 1.34 2.76
N TYR A 137 -17.02 0.62 3.87
CA TYR A 137 -18.19 0.33 4.69
C TYR A 137 -18.17 1.16 5.96
N PHE A 138 -19.05 2.16 6.02
CA PHE A 138 -19.12 3.14 7.10
C PHE A 138 -20.02 2.61 8.23
N VAL A 139 -19.48 2.61 9.44
CA VAL A 139 -20.15 2.12 10.65
C VAL A 139 -20.11 3.18 11.75
N GLU A 140 -20.87 2.98 12.81
CA GLU A 140 -20.79 3.83 13.99
C GLU A 140 -19.39 3.76 14.62
N ASN A 141 -18.91 4.89 15.15
CA ASN A 141 -17.66 4.95 15.90
C ASN A 141 -17.81 4.28 17.29
N ASN A 142 -17.93 2.97 17.27
CA ASN A 142 -18.07 2.12 18.44
C ASN A 142 -17.21 0.87 18.24
N LEU A 143 -16.29 0.61 19.16
CA LEU A 143 -15.29 -0.45 19.01
C LEU A 143 -15.92 -1.84 18.87
N GLU A 144 -16.93 -2.15 19.69
CA GLU A 144 -17.61 -3.45 19.67
C GLU A 144 -18.33 -3.69 18.34
N LYS A 145 -19.13 -2.72 17.91
CA LYS A 145 -19.81 -2.79 16.61
C LYS A 145 -18.83 -2.83 15.43
N SER A 146 -17.75 -2.06 15.49
CA SER A 146 -16.73 -2.10 14.45
C SER A 146 -16.10 -3.48 14.32
N GLN A 147 -15.84 -4.14 15.45
CA GLN A 147 -15.30 -5.51 15.46
C GLN A 147 -16.31 -6.54 14.91
N GLU A 148 -17.60 -6.37 15.22
CA GLU A 148 -18.67 -7.20 14.67
C GLU A 148 -18.73 -7.09 13.13
N TYR A 149 -18.76 -5.86 12.61
CA TYR A 149 -18.75 -5.62 11.17
C TYR A 149 -17.47 -6.10 10.49
N PHE A 150 -16.31 -5.94 11.12
CA PHE A 150 -15.05 -6.45 10.61
C PHE A 150 -15.09 -7.97 10.43
N THR A 151 -15.58 -8.69 11.45
CA THR A 151 -15.72 -10.14 11.40
C THR A 151 -16.72 -10.57 10.34
N MET A 152 -17.88 -9.93 10.29
CA MET A 152 -18.88 -10.17 9.24
C MET A 152 -18.30 -9.98 7.82
N ARG A 153 -17.54 -8.91 7.60
CA ARG A 153 -16.93 -8.63 6.30
C ARG A 153 -15.84 -9.63 5.94
N LYS A 154 -15.08 -10.09 6.91
CA LYS A 154 -14.10 -11.17 6.75
C LYS A 154 -14.78 -12.45 6.23
N GLU A 155 -15.82 -12.89 6.90
CA GLU A 155 -16.58 -14.08 6.51
C GLU A 155 -17.24 -13.92 5.12
N LEU A 156 -17.88 -12.78 4.87
CA LEU A 156 -18.50 -12.48 3.58
C LEU A 156 -17.49 -12.48 2.44
N SER A 157 -16.28 -11.97 2.70
CA SER A 157 -15.18 -11.94 1.74
C SER A 157 -14.73 -13.35 1.31
N MET A 158 -14.67 -14.28 2.27
CA MET A 158 -14.37 -15.68 1.97
C MET A 158 -15.51 -16.35 1.20
N LYS A 159 -16.74 -16.17 1.68
CA LYS A 159 -17.95 -16.71 1.04
C LYS A 159 -18.08 -16.25 -0.42
N PHE A 160 -17.86 -14.97 -0.68
CA PHE A 160 -17.87 -14.42 -2.05
C PHE A 160 -16.87 -15.14 -2.96
N ARG A 161 -15.65 -15.40 -2.48
CA ARG A 161 -14.62 -16.09 -3.27
C ARG A 161 -14.97 -17.54 -3.55
N GLN A 162 -15.61 -18.21 -2.60
CA GLN A 162 -16.01 -19.62 -2.75
C GLN A 162 -17.27 -19.77 -3.61
N GLU A 163 -18.31 -18.99 -3.34
CA GLU A 163 -19.63 -19.20 -3.94
C GLU A 163 -19.83 -18.44 -5.26
N VAL A 164 -19.29 -17.20 -5.36
CA VAL A 164 -19.48 -16.36 -6.54
C VAL A 164 -18.32 -16.50 -7.51
N VAL A 165 -17.08 -16.38 -7.02
CA VAL A 165 -15.87 -16.54 -7.87
C VAL A 165 -15.56 -18.01 -8.13
N GLN A 166 -16.10 -18.93 -7.33
CA GLN A 166 -15.92 -20.39 -7.43
C GLN A 166 -14.47 -20.83 -7.31
N LEU A 167 -13.70 -20.16 -6.47
CA LEU A 167 -12.34 -20.59 -6.13
C LEU A 167 -12.40 -21.83 -5.22
N ARG A 168 -11.42 -22.72 -5.39
CA ARG A 168 -11.31 -23.95 -4.59
C ARG A 168 -11.05 -23.61 -3.13
N PRO A 169 -11.92 -24.03 -2.19
CA PRO A 169 -11.79 -23.69 -0.78
C PRO A 169 -10.48 -24.14 -0.16
N GLU A 170 -9.96 -25.29 -0.57
CA GLU A 170 -8.69 -25.85 -0.09
C GLU A 170 -7.46 -25.02 -0.42
N ASN A 171 -7.56 -24.11 -1.39
CA ASN A 171 -6.51 -23.19 -1.80
C ASN A 171 -6.66 -21.79 -1.19
N LEU A 172 -7.75 -21.54 -0.46
CA LEU A 172 -8.01 -20.26 0.18
C LEU A 172 -7.62 -20.27 1.65
N ARG A 173 -6.98 -19.21 2.09
CA ARG A 173 -6.72 -18.99 3.52
C ARG A 173 -6.85 -17.52 3.88
N PHE A 174 -7.15 -17.25 5.15
CA PHE A 174 -6.95 -15.94 5.75
C PHE A 174 -5.50 -15.80 6.21
N ARG A 175 -4.90 -14.66 5.92
CA ARG A 175 -3.66 -14.19 6.51
C ARG A 175 -3.97 -12.89 7.28
N GLU A 176 -3.82 -12.93 8.57
CA GLU A 176 -3.91 -11.75 9.41
C GLU A 176 -2.56 -11.05 9.46
N HIS A 177 -2.58 -9.72 9.37
CA HIS A 177 -1.37 -8.92 9.45
C HIS A 177 -0.90 -8.82 10.91
N GLU A 178 0.41 -8.91 11.11
CA GLU A 178 1.02 -8.66 12.40
C GLU A 178 1.00 -7.16 12.73
N LYS A 179 1.20 -6.80 13.99
CA LYS A 179 1.06 -5.41 14.45
C LYS A 179 2.03 -4.44 13.75
N ASP A 180 3.20 -4.89 13.39
CA ASP A 180 4.24 -4.14 12.67
C ASP A 180 3.96 -4.00 11.16
N GLU A 181 3.06 -4.82 10.61
CA GLU A 181 2.57 -4.70 9.23
C GLU A 181 1.38 -3.75 9.09
N LEU A 182 0.72 -3.39 10.20
CA LEU A 182 -0.47 -2.54 10.16
C LEU A 182 -0.11 -1.09 9.81
N SER A 183 -0.92 -0.49 8.93
CA SER A 183 -0.89 0.96 8.74
C SER A 183 -1.26 1.67 10.04
N PHE A 184 -0.70 2.87 10.26
CA PHE A 184 -0.88 3.65 11.51
C PHE A 184 -2.35 3.96 11.87
N TYR A 185 -3.25 3.91 10.89
CA TYR A 185 -4.70 4.16 11.05
C TYR A 185 -5.51 2.86 11.16
N SER A 186 -4.88 1.68 11.00
CA SER A 186 -5.58 0.40 10.97
C SER A 186 -5.61 -0.26 12.34
N ALA A 187 -6.78 -0.71 12.77
CA ALA A 187 -6.95 -1.52 13.98
C ALA A 187 -6.77 -3.03 13.70
N GLY A 188 -6.83 -3.45 12.44
CA GLY A 188 -6.64 -4.83 12.00
C GLY A 188 -6.77 -4.94 10.49
N THR A 189 -5.99 -5.83 9.91
CA THR A 189 -5.99 -6.12 8.48
C THR A 189 -5.87 -7.62 8.26
N PHE A 190 -6.54 -8.14 7.27
CA PHE A 190 -6.34 -9.50 6.81
C PHE A 190 -6.41 -9.57 5.28
N ASP A 191 -5.68 -10.49 4.72
CA ASP A 191 -5.75 -10.86 3.31
C ASP A 191 -6.48 -12.18 3.14
N VAL A 192 -7.12 -12.36 2.00
CA VAL A 192 -7.56 -13.66 1.54
C VAL A 192 -6.60 -14.10 0.45
N GLU A 193 -5.77 -15.06 0.78
CA GLU A 193 -4.73 -15.59 -0.11
C GLU A 193 -5.21 -16.84 -0.83
N TYR A 194 -4.77 -17.00 -2.07
CA TYR A 194 -5.00 -18.19 -2.88
C TYR A 194 -3.68 -18.88 -3.21
N ASN A 195 -3.59 -20.16 -2.90
CA ASN A 195 -2.43 -20.98 -3.22
C ASN A 195 -2.52 -21.48 -4.67
N TYR A 196 -1.77 -20.83 -5.55
CA TYR A 196 -1.69 -21.25 -6.95
C TYR A 196 -0.91 -22.56 -7.08
N PRO A 197 -1.33 -23.47 -7.97
CA PRO A 197 -0.53 -24.63 -8.33
C PRO A 197 0.80 -24.16 -8.95
N ARG A 198 1.89 -24.71 -8.49
CA ARG A 198 3.24 -24.47 -9.02
C ARG A 198 3.50 -25.39 -10.19
#